data_bb279efa900d8ec8146df495c52f1680
#
_entry.id   bb279efa900d8ec8146df495c52f1680
#
_cell.length_a   1.000
_cell.length_b   1.000
_cell.length_c   1.000
_cell.angle_alpha   90.00
_cell.angle_beta   90.00
_cell.angle_gamma   90.00
#
_symmetry.space_group_name_H-M   'P 1'
#
loop_
_entity.id
_entity.type
_entity.pdbx_description
1 polymer ?
#
loop_
_entity_poly.entity_id
_entity_poly.type
_entity_poly.pdbx_seq_one_letter_code
_entity_poly.pdbx_strand_id
1 'polypeptide(L)'
;MDSSARGTGRHTGFRTMCGRQIRVSRLVLGGGSRPAQRVSLDIGGSSGDSTGTWAGLTAAEARRLALALLIQADACDAARLHR
;
A
#
# COMPACT_ATOMS: atom_id res chain seq x y z
N MET A 1 21.06 0.98 -1.75
CA MET A 1 20.66 1.29 -2.19
C MET A 1 19.79 1.39 -2.61
N ASP A 2 19.48 1.63 -2.80
CA ASP A 2 18.73 1.73 -3.13
C ASP A 2 18.06 2.12 -3.86
N SER A 3 17.79 1.74 -4.36
CA SER A 3 17.17 1.93 -5.20
C SER A 3 16.25 2.75 -5.21
N SER A 4 15.91 3.02 -4.53
CA SER A 4 15.06 3.86 -4.40
C SER A 4 15.18 4.82 -5.24
N ALA A 5 15.87 4.74 -5.89
CA ALA A 5 16.02 5.67 -6.69
C ALA A 5 14.99 6.20 -7.36
N ARG A 6 13.98 5.81 -7.54
CA ARG A 6 13.04 6.41 -8.15
C ARG A 6 12.78 7.62 -7.59
N GLY A 7 13.25 8.04 -6.56
CA GLY A 7 13.10 9.33 -6.14
C GLY A 7 11.80 9.74 -5.80
N THR A 8 10.95 8.95 -5.70
CA THR A 8 9.67 9.39 -5.44
C THR A 8 9.35 9.41 -4.04
N GLY A 9 10.15 9.39 -3.17
CA GLY A 9 9.80 9.47 -1.82
C GLY A 9 9.81 8.15 -1.19
N ARG A 10 9.40 8.06 0.03
CA ARG A 10 9.57 6.94 0.79
C ARG A 10 8.56 5.92 0.54
N HIS A 11 8.82 4.72 0.83
CA HIS A 11 7.82 3.69 0.83
C HIS A 11 7.78 3.02 2.17
N THR A 12 6.68 2.41 2.49
CA THR A 12 6.49 1.70 3.73
C THR A 12 6.04 0.31 3.38
N GLY A 13 6.59 -0.67 4.03
CA GLY A 13 6.21 -2.04 3.75
C GLY A 13 6.32 -2.91 4.97
N PHE A 14 5.62 -4.02 4.93
CA PHE A 14 5.68 -4.99 6.01
C PHE A 14 5.20 -6.34 5.50
N ARG A 15 5.51 -7.37 6.23
CA ARG A 15 5.05 -8.70 5.89
C ARG A 15 3.88 -9.05 6.79
N THR A 16 2.80 -9.49 6.19
CA THR A 16 1.60 -9.85 6.95
C THR A 16 1.80 -11.21 7.62
N MET A 17 0.93 -11.51 8.57
CA MET A 17 0.99 -12.77 9.24
C MET A 17 0.80 -13.94 8.29
N CYS A 18 0.03 -13.76 7.24
CA CYS A 18 -0.19 -14.82 6.27
C CYS A 18 0.92 -14.89 5.21
N GLY A 19 1.97 -14.11 5.37
CA GLY A 19 3.14 -14.26 4.53
C GLY A 19 3.20 -13.42 3.30
N ARG A 20 2.36 -12.40 3.20
CA ARG A 20 2.38 -11.52 2.05
C ARG A 20 3.18 -10.28 2.35
N GLN A 21 3.80 -9.74 1.34
CA GLN A 21 4.55 -8.50 1.49
C GLN A 21 3.67 -7.36 1.01
N ILE A 22 3.37 -6.42 1.87
CA ILE A 22 2.58 -5.25 1.51
C ILE A 22 3.55 -4.08 1.39
N ARG A 23 3.43 -3.33 0.34
CA ARG A 23 4.28 -2.16 0.15
C ARG A 23 3.45 -1.00 -0.36
N VAL A 24 3.65 0.16 0.23
CA VAL A 24 2.94 1.36 -0.14
C VAL A 24 3.97 2.43 -0.50
N SER A 25 3.82 3.06 -1.62
CA SER A 25 4.76 4.09 -2.02
C SER A 25 4.03 5.17 -2.80
N ARG A 26 4.72 6.23 -3.09
CA ARG A 26 4.17 7.30 -3.88
C ARG A 26 4.81 7.25 -5.26
N LEU A 27 3.99 7.47 -6.26
CA LEU A 27 4.41 7.36 -7.63
C LEU A 27 4.14 8.66 -8.32
N VAL A 28 5.10 9.16 -9.05
CA VAL A 28 4.92 10.36 -9.83
C VAL A 28 4.87 9.96 -11.28
N LEU A 29 3.77 10.28 -11.94
CA LEU A 29 3.55 9.88 -13.32
C LEU A 29 3.63 11.08 -14.23
N GLY A 30 4.24 10.90 -15.37
CA GLY A 30 4.33 11.93 -16.35
C GLY A 30 5.33 12.97 -15.97
N GLY A 31 5.43 13.96 -16.77
CA GLY A 31 6.37 15.03 -16.52
C GLY A 31 5.69 16.35 -16.73
N GLY A 32 6.48 17.34 -17.01
CA GLY A 32 5.95 18.64 -17.25
C GLY A 32 5.64 19.37 -15.99
N SER A 33 4.86 20.40 -16.10
CA SER A 33 4.65 21.29 -14.99
C SER A 33 3.66 20.75 -13.96
N ARG A 34 2.89 19.76 -14.33
CA ARG A 34 1.91 19.24 -13.39
C ARG A 34 1.88 17.73 -13.43
N PRO A 35 2.90 17.11 -12.92
CA PRO A 35 2.92 15.66 -12.91
C PRO A 35 1.82 15.11 -12.00
N ALA A 36 1.25 14.03 -12.39
CA ALA A 36 0.24 13.37 -11.58
C ALA A 36 0.91 12.54 -10.51
N GLN A 37 0.32 12.50 -9.35
CA GLN A 37 0.84 11.68 -8.27
C GLN A 37 -0.18 10.65 -7.85
N ARG A 38 0.30 9.48 -7.56
CA ARG A 38 -0.55 8.36 -7.16
C ARG A 38 0.08 7.64 -5.99
N VAL A 39 -0.74 6.89 -5.29
CA VAL A 39 -0.26 5.98 -4.25
C VAL A 39 -0.23 4.61 -4.87
N SER A 40 0.88 3.93 -4.76
CA SER A 40 1.01 2.58 -5.27
C SER A 40 0.87 1.60 -4.12
N LEU A 41 -0.05 0.68 -4.23
CA LEU A 41 -0.24 -0.37 -3.26
C LEU A 41 0.16 -1.68 -3.92
N ASP A 42 1.09 -2.36 -3.33
CA ASP A 42 1.67 -3.55 -3.91
C ASP A 42 1.54 -4.70 -2.92
N ILE A 43 0.98 -5.80 -3.36
CA ILE A 43 0.84 -6.97 -2.52
C ILE A 43 1.57 -8.10 -3.19
N GLY A 44 2.72 -8.45 -2.66
CA GLY A 44 3.53 -9.50 -3.23
C GLY A 44 3.12 -10.86 -2.74
N GLY A 45 3.50 -11.86 -3.48
CA GLY A 45 3.26 -13.22 -3.08
C GLY A 45 4.19 -13.64 -1.96
N SER A 46 3.91 -14.76 -1.39
CA SER A 46 4.77 -15.24 -0.32
C SER A 46 6.03 -15.83 -0.92
N SER A 47 7.04 -15.92 -0.14
CA SER A 47 8.25 -16.61 -0.51
C SER A 47 8.94 -16.07 -1.73
N GLY A 48 8.93 -14.81 -1.92
CA GLY A 48 9.67 -14.24 -3.02
C GLY A 48 9.04 -14.45 -4.36
N ASP A 49 7.84 -14.90 -4.39
CA ASP A 49 7.12 -15.04 -5.62
C ASP A 49 6.97 -13.69 -6.27
N SER A 50 7.23 -13.59 -7.53
CA SER A 50 7.15 -12.32 -8.19
C SER A 50 5.78 -12.02 -8.75
N THR A 51 4.81 -12.83 -8.47
CA THR A 51 3.50 -12.63 -9.03
C THR A 51 2.63 -11.74 -8.18
N GLY A 52 3.12 -10.72 -7.66
CA GLY A 52 2.32 -9.84 -6.84
C GLY A 52 1.27 -9.08 -7.64
N THR A 53 0.41 -8.42 -6.93
CA THR A 53 -0.63 -7.58 -7.50
C THR A 53 -0.40 -6.17 -7.03
N TRP A 54 -0.73 -5.21 -7.84
CA TRP A 54 -0.58 -3.83 -7.43
C TRP A 54 -1.72 -2.98 -7.97
N ALA A 55 -1.90 -1.84 -7.36
CA ALA A 55 -2.90 -0.90 -7.80
C ALA A 55 -2.37 0.52 -7.61
N GLY A 56 -2.64 1.36 -8.58
CA GLY A 56 -2.34 2.77 -8.45
C GLY A 56 -3.60 3.49 -8.01
N LEU A 57 -3.51 4.22 -6.94
CA LEU A 57 -4.66 4.88 -6.35
C LEU A 57 -4.47 6.38 -6.36
N THR A 58 -5.54 7.12 -6.57
CA THR A 58 -5.48 8.54 -6.31
C THR A 58 -5.39 8.74 -4.81
N ALA A 59 -5.04 9.94 -4.39
CA ALA A 59 -5.00 10.24 -2.96
C ALA A 59 -6.36 9.98 -2.30
N ALA A 60 -7.42 10.37 -2.96
CA ALA A 60 -8.77 10.17 -2.41
C ALA A 60 -9.09 8.68 -2.29
N GLU A 61 -8.74 7.90 -3.30
CA GLU A 61 -8.97 6.46 -3.24
C GLU A 61 -8.15 5.82 -2.14
N ALA A 62 -6.92 6.27 -1.96
CA ALA A 62 -6.07 5.72 -0.91
C ALA A 62 -6.65 6.02 0.46
N ARG A 63 -7.22 7.21 0.65
CA ARG A 63 -7.85 7.54 1.93
C ARG A 63 -9.09 6.70 2.18
N ARG A 64 -9.87 6.46 1.13
CA ARG A 64 -11.05 5.61 1.27
C ARG A 64 -10.68 4.19 1.63
N LEU A 65 -9.63 3.68 1.03
CA LEU A 65 -9.17 2.35 1.37
C LEU A 65 -8.67 2.30 2.80
N ALA A 66 -7.93 3.31 3.22
CA ALA A 66 -7.42 3.36 4.58
C ALA A 66 -8.56 3.36 5.59
N LEU A 67 -9.61 4.14 5.31
CA LEU A 67 -10.75 4.18 6.21
C LEU A 67 -11.46 2.84 6.26
N ALA A 68 -11.62 2.20 5.12
CA ALA A 68 -12.26 0.89 5.09
C ALA A 68 -11.45 -0.13 5.91
N LEU A 69 -10.13 -0.07 5.79
CA LEU A 69 -9.29 -0.98 6.55
C LEU A 69 -9.41 -0.72 8.05
N LEU A 70 -9.43 0.54 8.44
CA LEU A 70 -9.56 0.89 9.85
C LEU A 70 -10.90 0.43 10.43
N ILE A 71 -11.96 0.61 9.68
CA ILE A 71 -13.29 0.19 10.14
C ILE A 71 -13.32 -1.31 10.38
N GLN A 72 -12.76 -2.07 9.46
CA GLN A 72 -12.78 -3.52 9.63
C GLN A 72 -11.83 -3.97 10.75
N ALA A 73 -10.71 -3.30 10.91
CA ALA A 73 -9.80 -3.62 12.00
C ALA A 73 -10.48 -3.37 13.35
N ASP A 74 -11.19 -2.26 13.47
CA ASP A 74 -11.90 -1.96 14.70
C ASP A 74 -13.00 -2.99 14.98
N ALA A 75 -13.65 -3.44 13.94
CA ALA A 75 -14.67 -4.47 14.10
C ALA A 75 -14.07 -5.79 14.58
N CYS A 76 -12.89 -6.14 14.08
CA CYS A 76 -12.20 -7.32 14.55
C CYS A 76 -11.86 -7.22 16.04
N ASP A 77 -11.38 -6.06 16.45
CA ASP A 77 -11.02 -5.86 17.85
C ASP A 77 -12.24 -5.91 18.75
N ALA A 78 -13.34 -5.31 18.29
CA ALA A 78 -14.57 -5.33 19.08
C ALA A 78 -15.08 -6.75 19.24
N ALA A 79 -15.00 -7.53 18.19
CA ALA A 79 -15.46 -8.92 18.27
C ALA A 79 -14.64 -9.70 19.29
N ARG A 80 -13.32 -9.46 19.35
CA ARG A 80 -12.51 -10.13 20.33
C ARG A 80 -12.85 -9.75 21.76
N LEU A 81 -13.18 -8.50 21.94
CA LEU A 81 -13.51 -8.04 23.29
C LEU A 81 -14.82 -8.57 23.79
N HIS A 82 -15.67 -8.95 22.89
CA HIS A 82 -16.96 -9.43 23.31
C HIS A 82 -17.08 -10.94 23.38
N ARG A 83 -15.97 -11.62 23.43
CA ARG A 83 -16.04 -13.04 23.49
C ARG A 83 -16.29 -13.56 24.82
#